data_35ed9484db31fd422e301230b4e3f014
#
_entry.id   35ed9484db31fd422e301230b4e3f014
#
_cell.length_a   1.000
_cell.length_b   1.000
_cell.length_c   1.000
_cell.angle_alpha   90.00
_cell.angle_beta   90.00
_cell.angle_gamma   90.00
#
_symmetry.space_group_name_H-M   'P 1'
#
loop_
_entity.id
_entity.type
_entity.pdbx_description
1 polymer ?
#
loop_
_entity_poly.entity_id
_entity_poly.type
_entity_poly.pdbx_seq_one_letter_code
_entity_poly.pdbx_strand_id
1 'polypeptide(L)'
;MKKIFILVVSAAVLLMASCVVAEAAGAKVKPGIEVLRERGFDILVGKRVGLVTNPSGVDSHLRSTIDILYNAPGVKLVALYGPEHGVRGDVYAGGKVTDTKDEATGLPVHSLYGATRKPTPEMLKDIDVMVYDIQDVGVRSYTFISTLGLVMQACAEKGIEVVVLDRPNPLGGNKIEGSYVEPGFYSFVSQYRIPYIYGLTVGEFAEFINEEGLDRKSVV
;
A
#
# COMPACT_ATOMS: atom_id res chain seq x y z
N MET A 1 -59.21 21.15 -8.51
CA MET A 1 -58.19 20.66 -9.43
C MET A 1 -56.81 21.27 -9.18
N LYS A 2 -56.62 22.57 -9.05
CA LYS A 2 -55.31 23.20 -8.82
C LYS A 2 -54.57 22.74 -7.55
N LYS A 3 -55.27 22.53 -6.42
CA LYS A 3 -54.66 22.11 -5.14
C LYS A 3 -54.13 20.66 -5.18
N ILE A 4 -54.80 19.75 -5.91
CA ILE A 4 -54.36 18.36 -6.06
C ILE A 4 -53.10 18.28 -6.94
N PHE A 5 -53.03 19.10 -7.99
CA PHE A 5 -51.88 19.15 -8.89
C PHE A 5 -50.60 19.64 -8.17
N ILE A 6 -50.71 20.65 -7.30
CA ILE A 6 -49.58 21.15 -6.50
C ILE A 6 -49.09 20.08 -5.51
N LEU A 7 -49.99 19.31 -4.90
CA LEU A 7 -49.63 18.26 -3.95
C LEU A 7 -48.86 17.09 -4.64
N VAL A 8 -49.27 16.69 -5.84
CA VAL A 8 -48.64 15.64 -6.63
C VAL A 8 -47.24 16.07 -7.12
N VAL A 9 -47.08 17.31 -7.58
CA VAL A 9 -45.78 17.85 -8.00
C VAL A 9 -44.82 17.97 -6.82
N SER A 10 -45.29 18.42 -5.64
CA SER A 10 -44.46 18.48 -4.44
C SER A 10 -44.02 17.10 -3.96
N ALA A 11 -44.88 16.08 -4.02
CA ALA A 11 -44.52 14.70 -3.67
C ALA A 11 -43.49 14.09 -4.66
N ALA A 12 -43.64 14.37 -5.96
CA ALA A 12 -42.70 13.90 -6.98
C ALA A 12 -41.30 14.54 -6.82
N VAL A 13 -41.24 15.83 -6.50
CA VAL A 13 -39.97 16.53 -6.24
C VAL A 13 -39.27 16.00 -4.96
N LEU A 14 -40.04 15.69 -3.90
CA LEU A 14 -39.52 15.08 -2.69
C LEU A 14 -38.98 13.64 -2.94
N LEU A 15 -39.68 12.85 -3.77
CA LEU A 15 -39.21 11.51 -4.15
C LEU A 15 -37.93 11.57 -4.99
N MET A 16 -37.83 12.49 -5.94
CA MET A 16 -36.61 12.66 -6.73
C MET A 16 -35.42 13.15 -5.87
N ALA A 17 -35.66 14.06 -4.92
CA ALA A 17 -34.62 14.48 -3.98
C ALA A 17 -34.13 13.34 -3.07
N SER A 18 -35.02 12.42 -2.66
CA SER A 18 -34.65 11.25 -1.87
C SER A 18 -33.83 10.23 -2.66
N CYS A 19 -34.09 10.05 -3.96
CA CYS A 19 -33.25 9.19 -4.81
C CYS A 19 -31.86 9.77 -5.03
N VAL A 20 -31.71 11.08 -5.20
CA VAL A 20 -30.40 11.73 -5.40
C VAL A 20 -29.54 11.68 -4.12
N VAL A 21 -30.17 11.71 -2.93
CA VAL A 21 -29.42 11.58 -1.65
C VAL A 21 -29.03 10.13 -1.36
N ALA A 22 -29.75 9.14 -1.88
CA ALA A 22 -29.39 7.72 -1.70
C ALA A 22 -28.19 7.30 -2.57
N GLU A 23 -27.97 7.93 -3.74
CA GLU A 23 -26.78 7.67 -4.57
C GLU A 23 -25.50 8.33 -4.04
N ALA A 24 -25.60 9.30 -3.13
CA ALA A 24 -24.46 10.00 -2.54
C ALA A 24 -23.85 9.27 -1.31
N ALA A 25 -24.38 8.13 -0.89
CA ALA A 25 -23.68 7.23 0.02
C ALA A 25 -22.60 6.48 -0.77
N GLY A 26 -21.50 7.17 -1.09
CA GLY A 26 -20.40 6.63 -1.86
C GLY A 26 -19.96 5.27 -1.32
N ALA A 27 -19.70 4.33 -2.21
CA ALA A 27 -19.20 3.02 -1.83
C ALA A 27 -18.01 3.19 -0.87
N LYS A 28 -18.10 2.59 0.33
CA LYS A 28 -17.02 2.66 1.30
C LYS A 28 -15.80 1.94 0.73
N VAL A 29 -14.70 2.65 0.50
CA VAL A 29 -13.45 2.06 0.05
C VAL A 29 -12.91 1.15 1.14
N LYS A 30 -12.54 -0.08 0.76
CA LYS A 30 -11.90 -1.04 1.67
C LYS A 30 -10.40 -1.08 1.39
N PRO A 31 -9.53 -0.91 2.38
CA PRO A 31 -8.10 -1.18 2.23
C PRO A 31 -7.84 -2.63 1.83
N GLY A 32 -6.76 -2.89 1.09
CA GLY A 32 -6.41 -4.22 0.60
C GLY A 32 -6.36 -5.29 1.69
N ILE A 33 -5.93 -4.95 2.91
CA ILE A 33 -5.92 -5.90 4.05
C ILE A 33 -7.34 -6.38 4.44
N GLU A 34 -8.36 -5.54 4.29
CA GLU A 34 -9.74 -5.95 4.58
C GLU A 34 -10.27 -6.90 3.51
N VAL A 35 -9.97 -6.60 2.25
CA VAL A 35 -10.33 -7.48 1.12
C VAL A 35 -9.64 -8.83 1.26
N LEU A 36 -8.36 -8.85 1.59
CA LEU A 36 -7.59 -10.07 1.81
C LEU A 36 -8.18 -10.91 2.97
N ARG A 37 -8.59 -10.25 4.06
CA ARG A 37 -9.24 -10.91 5.20
C ARG A 37 -10.61 -11.49 4.82
N GLU A 38 -11.42 -10.78 4.06
CA GLU A 38 -12.72 -11.27 3.57
C GLU A 38 -12.57 -12.50 2.66
N ARG A 39 -11.47 -12.61 1.94
CA ARG A 39 -11.09 -13.77 1.12
C ARG A 39 -10.45 -14.90 1.95
N GLY A 40 -10.39 -14.77 3.28
CA GLY A 40 -9.79 -15.80 4.15
C GLY A 40 -8.28 -15.94 3.96
N PHE A 41 -7.59 -14.89 3.51
CA PHE A 41 -6.14 -14.87 3.24
C PHE A 41 -5.69 -15.92 2.21
N ASP A 42 -6.56 -16.28 1.29
CA ASP A 42 -6.45 -17.40 0.34
C ASP A 42 -5.09 -17.49 -0.36
N ILE A 43 -4.54 -16.35 -0.81
CA ILE A 43 -3.26 -16.27 -1.51
C ILE A 43 -2.04 -16.43 -0.60
N LEU A 44 -2.21 -16.35 0.73
CA LEU A 44 -1.13 -16.45 1.73
C LEU A 44 -1.11 -17.76 2.51
N VAL A 45 -2.20 -18.55 2.46
CA VAL A 45 -2.32 -19.78 3.23
C VAL A 45 -1.20 -20.76 2.86
N GLY A 46 -0.52 -21.27 3.88
CA GLY A 46 0.57 -22.24 3.76
C GLY A 46 1.92 -21.64 3.35
N LYS A 47 1.98 -20.37 2.98
CA LYS A 47 3.20 -19.66 2.57
C LYS A 47 3.91 -19.00 3.76
N ARG A 48 5.23 -18.88 3.68
CA ARG A 48 6.05 -18.06 4.58
C ARG A 48 6.01 -16.62 4.06
N VAL A 49 5.39 -15.74 4.85
CA VAL A 49 5.07 -14.36 4.45
C VAL A 49 6.08 -13.40 5.03
N GLY A 50 6.69 -12.57 4.18
CA GLY A 50 7.37 -11.33 4.58
C GLY A 50 6.40 -10.16 4.46
N LEU A 51 6.45 -9.19 5.37
CA LEU A 51 5.60 -8.00 5.33
C LEU A 51 6.43 -6.72 5.36
N VAL A 52 6.33 -5.94 4.29
CA VAL A 52 6.84 -4.56 4.24
C VAL A 52 5.72 -3.64 4.70
N THR A 53 5.91 -2.93 5.81
CA THR A 53 4.87 -2.06 6.37
C THR A 53 5.46 -0.98 7.28
N ASN A 54 4.61 -0.02 7.63
CA ASN A 54 4.87 1.03 8.63
C ASN A 54 3.57 1.29 9.42
N PRO A 55 3.50 2.27 10.34
CA PRO A 55 2.29 2.56 11.13
C PRO A 55 1.03 2.85 10.33
N SER A 56 1.14 3.18 9.04
CA SER A 56 -0.02 3.41 8.18
C SER A 56 -0.67 2.13 7.64
N GLY A 57 0.02 0.97 7.78
CA GLY A 57 -0.49 -0.35 7.46
C GLY A 57 -1.52 -0.82 8.49
N VAL A 58 -2.75 -0.32 8.38
CA VAL A 58 -3.86 -0.61 9.29
C VAL A 58 -5.17 -0.83 8.52
N ASP A 59 -6.10 -1.54 9.14
CA ASP A 59 -7.49 -1.63 8.65
C ASP A 59 -8.32 -0.39 9.03
N SER A 60 -9.58 -0.32 8.64
CA SER A 60 -10.50 0.80 8.96
C SER A 60 -10.81 0.95 10.46
N HIS A 61 -10.40 -0.01 11.29
CA HIS A 61 -10.50 0.03 12.74
C HIS A 61 -9.15 0.32 13.42
N LEU A 62 -8.15 0.76 12.63
CA LEU A 62 -6.78 1.06 13.06
C LEU A 62 -6.03 -0.16 13.65
N ARG A 63 -6.43 -1.38 13.31
CA ARG A 63 -5.69 -2.59 13.68
C ARG A 63 -4.53 -2.77 12.71
N SER A 64 -3.34 -2.97 13.24
CA SER A 64 -2.12 -3.15 12.45
C SER A 64 -2.20 -4.38 11.54
N THR A 65 -1.77 -4.23 10.30
CA THR A 65 -1.61 -5.35 9.35
C THR A 65 -0.65 -6.41 9.88
N ILE A 66 0.37 -6.02 10.66
CA ILE A 66 1.25 -6.97 11.35
C ILE A 66 0.42 -7.90 12.23
N ASP A 67 -0.40 -7.33 13.12
CA ASP A 67 -1.18 -8.09 14.08
C ASP A 67 -2.29 -8.92 13.40
N ILE A 68 -2.87 -8.38 12.32
CA ILE A 68 -3.88 -9.11 11.52
C ILE A 68 -3.24 -10.34 10.87
N LEU A 69 -2.11 -10.21 10.18
CA LEU A 69 -1.47 -11.33 9.48
C LEU A 69 -0.83 -12.32 10.46
N TYR A 70 -0.26 -11.85 11.58
CA TYR A 70 0.33 -12.70 12.60
C TYR A 70 -0.69 -13.66 13.24
N ASN A 71 -1.94 -13.19 13.43
CA ASN A 71 -3.02 -13.97 14.01
C ASN A 71 -3.93 -14.64 12.96
N ALA A 72 -3.64 -14.49 11.66
CA ALA A 72 -4.48 -15.03 10.59
C ALA A 72 -4.33 -16.56 10.48
N PRO A 73 -5.45 -17.31 10.48
CA PRO A 73 -5.40 -18.78 10.35
C PRO A 73 -4.70 -19.22 9.05
N GLY A 74 -3.72 -20.11 9.17
CA GLY A 74 -3.01 -20.69 8.04
C GLY A 74 -1.95 -19.77 7.38
N VAL A 75 -1.79 -18.52 7.82
CA VAL A 75 -0.74 -17.61 7.40
C VAL A 75 0.48 -17.76 8.32
N LYS A 76 1.68 -17.83 7.75
CA LYS A 76 2.94 -17.85 8.50
C LYS A 76 3.69 -16.55 8.25
N LEU A 77 3.36 -15.49 9.00
CA LEU A 77 4.17 -14.28 9.00
C LEU A 77 5.52 -14.59 9.66
N VAL A 78 6.64 -14.45 8.93
CA VAL A 78 7.95 -14.88 9.40
C VAL A 78 8.96 -13.74 9.53
N ALA A 79 8.78 -12.64 8.83
CA ALA A 79 9.65 -11.47 8.92
C ALA A 79 8.91 -10.17 8.60
N LEU A 80 9.38 -9.08 9.18
CA LEU A 80 8.94 -7.73 8.93
C LEU A 80 10.05 -6.92 8.27
N TYR A 81 9.68 -5.97 7.41
CA TYR A 81 10.62 -5.10 6.69
C TYR A 81 10.22 -3.65 6.90
N GLY A 82 11.06 -2.91 7.63
CA GLY A 82 10.80 -1.53 8.02
C GLY A 82 11.39 -0.53 7.03
N PRO A 83 10.57 0.26 6.32
CA PRO A 83 11.03 1.44 5.59
C PRO A 83 11.40 2.57 6.55
N GLU A 84 11.51 3.80 6.04
CA GLU A 84 11.64 4.99 6.88
C GLU A 84 10.56 4.99 7.98
N HIS A 85 10.92 5.41 9.19
CA HIS A 85 10.15 5.37 10.43
C HIS A 85 9.98 4.00 11.10
N GLY A 86 10.42 2.89 10.49
CA GLY A 86 10.27 1.55 11.06
C GLY A 86 8.86 0.98 10.94
N VAL A 87 8.67 -0.25 11.37
CA VAL A 87 7.39 -0.98 11.22
C VAL A 87 6.33 -0.53 12.22
N ARG A 88 6.72 -0.01 13.38
CA ARG A 88 5.82 0.48 14.45
C ARG A 88 5.88 2.00 14.65
N GLY A 89 6.72 2.74 13.88
CA GLY A 89 6.84 4.19 13.97
C GLY A 89 7.71 4.67 15.15
N ASP A 90 8.62 3.86 15.57
CA ASP A 90 9.54 4.09 16.68
C ASP A 90 10.79 4.88 16.29
N VAL A 91 10.94 5.20 14.98
CA VAL A 91 12.08 5.95 14.45
C VAL A 91 11.62 7.29 13.88
N TYR A 92 12.29 8.39 14.27
CA TYR A 92 12.00 9.73 13.73
C TYR A 92 12.45 9.87 12.26
N ALA A 93 11.91 10.89 11.55
CA ALA A 93 12.22 11.15 10.14
C ALA A 93 13.72 11.27 9.90
N GLY A 94 14.25 10.58 8.88
CA GLY A 94 15.68 10.52 8.56
C GLY A 94 16.53 9.73 9.55
N GLY A 95 15.95 9.18 10.62
CA GLY A 95 16.63 8.32 11.58
C GLY A 95 16.98 6.96 10.95
N LYS A 96 18.13 6.40 11.35
CA LYS A 96 18.52 5.06 10.90
C LYS A 96 17.62 4.01 11.54
N VAL A 97 16.97 3.20 10.71
CA VAL A 97 16.28 1.99 11.13
C VAL A 97 17.31 0.86 11.19
N THR A 98 17.41 0.17 12.29
CA THR A 98 18.31 -0.98 12.48
C THR A 98 17.52 -2.28 12.52
N ASP A 99 18.17 -3.38 12.16
CA ASP A 99 17.58 -4.71 12.34
C ASP A 99 17.34 -4.96 13.83
N THR A 100 16.14 -5.45 14.14
CA THR A 100 15.67 -5.67 15.52
C THR A 100 14.65 -6.80 15.56
N LYS A 101 13.92 -6.93 16.65
CA LYS A 101 12.75 -7.81 16.76
C LYS A 101 11.54 -6.99 17.15
N ASP A 102 10.41 -7.30 16.55
CA ASP A 102 9.12 -6.72 16.95
C ASP A 102 8.73 -7.27 18.33
N GLU A 103 8.57 -6.39 19.31
CA GLU A 103 8.30 -6.78 20.70
C GLU A 103 6.98 -7.56 20.89
N ALA A 104 5.98 -7.25 20.06
CA ALA A 104 4.66 -7.86 20.19
C ALA A 104 4.61 -9.28 19.59
N THR A 105 5.34 -9.54 18.51
CA THR A 105 5.29 -10.82 17.79
C THR A 105 6.56 -11.66 17.93
N GLY A 106 7.67 -11.04 18.36
CA GLY A 106 9.00 -11.67 18.41
C GLY A 106 9.64 -11.88 17.03
N LEU A 107 9.00 -11.43 15.95
CA LEU A 107 9.50 -11.60 14.58
C LEU A 107 10.72 -10.72 14.30
N PRO A 108 11.65 -11.19 13.44
CA PRO A 108 12.76 -10.36 12.98
C PRO A 108 12.22 -9.17 12.16
N VAL A 109 12.79 -8.01 12.39
CA VAL A 109 12.54 -6.78 11.65
C VAL A 109 13.80 -6.41 10.89
N HIS A 110 13.75 -6.48 9.57
CA HIS A 110 14.82 -6.07 8.67
C HIS A 110 14.66 -4.60 8.28
N SER A 111 15.73 -3.83 8.39
CA SER A 111 15.72 -2.42 7.99
C SER A 111 15.89 -2.26 6.48
N LEU A 112 14.98 -1.50 5.86
CA LEU A 112 15.10 -1.01 4.48
C LEU A 112 15.38 0.51 4.45
N TYR A 113 15.81 1.09 5.58
CA TYR A 113 16.18 2.50 5.68
C TYR A 113 17.41 2.70 6.59
N GLY A 114 18.46 1.95 6.30
CA GLY A 114 19.70 1.93 7.08
C GLY A 114 20.88 1.62 6.22
N ALA A 115 21.55 0.51 6.50
CA ALA A 115 22.70 0.02 5.73
C ALA A 115 22.31 -0.39 4.31
N THR A 116 21.10 -0.86 4.10
CA THR A 116 20.54 -1.16 2.79
C THR A 116 19.13 -0.55 2.63
N ARG A 117 18.72 -0.33 1.37
CA ARG A 117 17.37 0.07 0.99
C ARG A 117 16.65 -1.00 0.18
N LYS A 118 17.40 -1.96 -0.32
CA LYS A 118 16.92 -3.12 -1.06
C LYS A 118 17.09 -4.36 -0.17
N PRO A 119 16.07 -5.23 -0.04
CA PRO A 119 16.23 -6.49 0.67
C PRO A 119 17.41 -7.30 0.12
N THR A 120 18.25 -7.82 1.01
CA THR A 120 19.34 -8.68 0.62
C THR A 120 18.87 -10.12 0.38
N PRO A 121 19.61 -10.93 -0.37
CA PRO A 121 19.28 -12.35 -0.53
C PRO A 121 19.11 -13.12 0.78
N GLU A 122 19.84 -12.74 1.82
CA GLU A 122 19.75 -13.38 3.15
C GLU A 122 18.46 -12.99 3.86
N MET A 123 18.03 -11.73 3.76
CA MET A 123 16.74 -11.28 4.30
C MET A 123 15.54 -11.99 3.65
N LEU A 124 15.69 -12.45 2.40
CA LEU A 124 14.62 -13.11 1.62
C LEU A 124 14.68 -14.64 1.66
N LYS A 125 15.63 -15.24 2.38
CA LYS A 125 15.92 -16.68 2.35
C LYS A 125 14.73 -17.56 2.69
N ASP A 126 13.91 -17.13 3.64
CA ASP A 126 12.78 -17.91 4.15
C ASP A 126 11.41 -17.33 3.75
N ILE A 127 11.35 -16.56 2.67
CA ILE A 127 10.14 -15.91 2.17
C ILE A 127 9.63 -16.61 0.92
N ASP A 128 8.36 -17.00 0.94
CA ASP A 128 7.65 -17.55 -0.22
C ASP A 128 6.83 -16.48 -0.95
N VAL A 129 6.32 -15.48 -0.19
CA VAL A 129 5.57 -14.34 -0.71
C VAL A 129 5.89 -13.10 0.11
N MET A 130 6.06 -11.97 -0.57
CA MET A 130 6.26 -10.67 0.06
C MET A 130 4.96 -9.85 -0.04
N VAL A 131 4.43 -9.43 1.10
CA VAL A 131 3.29 -8.52 1.19
C VAL A 131 3.79 -7.10 1.40
N TYR A 132 3.22 -6.14 0.70
CA TYR A 132 3.47 -4.71 0.88
C TYR A 132 2.19 -4.00 1.30
N ASP A 133 2.21 -3.33 2.45
CA ASP A 133 1.08 -2.57 2.98
C ASP A 133 1.52 -1.27 3.64
N ILE A 134 1.54 -0.19 2.87
CA ILE A 134 1.88 1.16 3.30
C ILE A 134 0.93 2.13 2.61
N GLN A 135 0.37 3.09 3.36
CA GLN A 135 -0.35 4.22 2.79
C GLN A 135 0.66 5.22 2.21
N ASP A 136 0.74 5.31 0.90
CA ASP A 136 1.49 6.38 0.26
C ASP A 136 0.69 7.69 0.26
N VAL A 137 1.38 8.81 0.08
CA VAL A 137 0.78 10.15 0.12
C VAL A 137 0.52 10.75 -1.26
N GLY A 138 0.86 10.05 -2.34
CA GLY A 138 0.64 10.47 -3.72
C GLY A 138 1.63 11.50 -4.26
N VAL A 139 2.77 11.71 -3.58
CA VAL A 139 3.85 12.62 -4.01
C VAL A 139 5.19 11.91 -4.12
N ARG A 140 5.87 12.11 -5.25
CA ARG A 140 7.12 11.45 -5.62
C ARG A 140 8.24 11.54 -4.58
N SER A 141 8.30 12.62 -3.81
CA SER A 141 9.36 12.85 -2.83
C SER A 141 9.28 11.99 -1.57
N TYR A 142 8.17 11.25 -1.38
CA TYR A 142 8.07 10.26 -0.31
C TYR A 142 8.72 8.95 -0.74
N THR A 143 9.50 8.35 0.17
CA THR A 143 10.40 7.24 -0.14
C THR A 143 9.71 5.87 -0.27
N PHE A 144 8.43 5.78 0.09
CA PHE A 144 7.72 4.50 0.15
C PHE A 144 7.59 3.82 -1.21
N ILE A 145 7.28 4.58 -2.28
CA ILE A 145 7.23 4.02 -3.64
C ILE A 145 8.60 3.54 -4.13
N SER A 146 9.69 4.20 -3.69
CA SER A 146 11.06 3.74 -3.99
C SER A 146 11.39 2.46 -3.23
N THR A 147 10.94 2.35 -1.97
CA THR A 147 11.05 1.10 -1.21
C THR A 147 10.29 -0.04 -1.90
N LEU A 148 9.05 0.21 -2.37
CA LEU A 148 8.26 -0.77 -3.12
C LEU A 148 9.01 -1.32 -4.32
N GLY A 149 9.51 -0.47 -5.19
CA GLY A 149 10.22 -0.93 -6.38
C GLY A 149 11.52 -1.68 -6.09
N LEU A 150 12.27 -1.29 -5.05
CA LEU A 150 13.46 -2.05 -4.63
C LEU A 150 13.10 -3.41 -4.03
N VAL A 151 11.97 -3.52 -3.33
CA VAL A 151 11.41 -4.80 -2.84
C VAL A 151 11.00 -5.67 -4.01
N MET A 152 10.23 -5.13 -4.97
CA MET A 152 9.82 -5.84 -6.18
C MET A 152 11.03 -6.39 -6.94
N GLN A 153 12.06 -5.56 -7.15
CA GLN A 153 13.30 -5.97 -7.79
C GLN A 153 14.00 -7.11 -7.04
N ALA A 154 14.13 -7.01 -5.71
CA ALA A 154 14.78 -8.03 -4.90
C ALA A 154 14.01 -9.36 -4.92
N CYS A 155 12.68 -9.29 -4.86
CA CYS A 155 11.80 -10.45 -4.92
C CYS A 155 11.86 -11.13 -6.29
N ALA A 156 11.84 -10.36 -7.38
CA ALA A 156 11.96 -10.89 -8.73
C ALA A 156 13.28 -11.63 -8.97
N GLU A 157 14.40 -11.13 -8.43
CA GLU A 157 15.72 -11.80 -8.48
C GLU A 157 15.72 -13.16 -7.78
N LYS A 158 14.74 -13.42 -6.91
CA LYS A 158 14.57 -14.67 -6.16
C LYS A 158 13.36 -15.50 -6.60
N GLY A 159 12.55 -15.00 -7.54
CA GLY A 159 11.30 -15.64 -7.95
C GLY A 159 10.23 -15.62 -6.85
N ILE A 160 10.25 -14.61 -5.97
CA ILE A 160 9.28 -14.40 -4.90
C ILE A 160 8.18 -13.49 -5.43
N GLU A 161 6.93 -13.93 -5.27
CA GLU A 161 5.74 -13.13 -5.60
C GLU A 161 5.60 -11.93 -4.64
N VAL A 162 5.21 -10.77 -5.18
CA VAL A 162 4.89 -9.58 -4.37
C VAL A 162 3.39 -9.32 -4.44
N VAL A 163 2.77 -9.21 -3.28
CA VAL A 163 1.35 -8.86 -3.12
C VAL A 163 1.23 -7.47 -2.54
N VAL A 164 0.67 -6.54 -3.30
CA VAL A 164 0.40 -5.17 -2.83
C VAL A 164 -1.01 -5.09 -2.27
N LEU A 165 -1.13 -4.77 -0.98
CA LEU A 165 -2.41 -4.47 -0.35
C LEU A 165 -2.75 -3.01 -0.62
N ASP A 166 -3.47 -2.78 -1.71
CA ASP A 166 -3.67 -1.45 -2.26
C ASP A 166 -4.50 -0.53 -1.35
N ARG A 167 -4.23 0.77 -1.48
CA ARG A 167 -4.85 1.83 -0.70
C ARG A 167 -5.15 3.03 -1.58
N PRO A 168 -6.25 3.77 -1.32
CA PRO A 168 -6.57 4.95 -2.11
C PRO A 168 -5.47 6.01 -2.02
N ASN A 169 -5.19 6.66 -3.14
CA ASN A 169 -4.33 7.83 -3.14
C ASN A 169 -5.06 9.02 -2.48
N PRO A 170 -4.53 9.62 -1.41
CA PRO A 170 -5.22 10.71 -0.70
C PRO A 170 -5.37 11.98 -1.53
N LEU A 171 -4.57 12.16 -2.60
CA LEU A 171 -4.71 13.26 -3.55
C LEU A 171 -5.65 12.94 -4.71
N GLY A 172 -6.19 11.70 -4.77
CA GLY A 172 -7.06 11.20 -5.83
C GLY A 172 -6.31 10.81 -7.11
N GLY A 173 -7.01 10.11 -8.02
CA GLY A 173 -6.46 9.62 -9.30
C GLY A 173 -6.53 10.62 -10.46
N ASN A 174 -7.22 11.76 -10.29
CA ASN A 174 -7.43 12.73 -11.37
C ASN A 174 -6.42 13.89 -11.37
N LYS A 175 -5.53 13.95 -10.37
CA LYS A 175 -4.60 15.04 -10.19
C LYS A 175 -3.18 14.59 -10.54
N ILE A 176 -2.64 15.14 -11.63
CA ILE A 176 -1.26 14.92 -12.07
C ILE A 176 -0.63 16.30 -12.21
N GLU A 177 0.41 16.62 -11.41
CA GLU A 177 1.03 17.94 -11.37
C GLU A 177 2.54 17.87 -11.11
N GLY A 178 3.21 18.94 -11.50
CA GLY A 178 4.65 19.13 -11.31
C GLY A 178 5.51 18.50 -12.40
N SER A 179 6.79 18.79 -12.35
CA SER A 179 7.77 18.32 -13.34
C SER A 179 8.10 16.83 -13.16
N TYR A 180 8.50 16.18 -14.24
CA TYR A 180 9.18 14.89 -14.19
C TYR A 180 10.59 15.01 -13.60
N VAL A 181 11.14 13.89 -13.12
CA VAL A 181 12.57 13.82 -12.78
C VAL A 181 13.38 13.92 -14.06
N GLU A 182 14.34 14.84 -14.06
CA GLU A 182 15.26 15.02 -15.18
C GLU A 182 16.44 14.04 -15.10
N PRO A 183 17.02 13.64 -16.23
CA PRO A 183 18.24 12.83 -16.26
C PRO A 183 19.35 13.46 -15.40
N GLY A 184 20.00 12.67 -14.56
CA GLY A 184 21.01 13.11 -13.63
C GLY A 184 20.51 13.51 -12.23
N PHE A 185 19.19 13.62 -12.03
CA PHE A 185 18.59 13.98 -10.73
C PHE A 185 17.83 12.79 -10.07
N TYR A 186 18.03 11.58 -10.55
CA TYR A 186 17.45 10.39 -9.93
C TYR A 186 18.10 10.13 -8.56
N SER A 187 17.27 9.84 -7.58
CA SER A 187 17.70 9.52 -6.22
C SER A 187 16.65 8.66 -5.53
N PHE A 188 16.92 8.21 -4.31
CA PHE A 188 15.94 7.43 -3.54
C PHE A 188 14.63 8.20 -3.25
N VAL A 189 14.65 9.53 -3.18
CA VAL A 189 13.44 10.38 -3.06
C VAL A 189 12.81 10.74 -4.41
N SER A 190 13.39 10.29 -5.51
CA SER A 190 12.93 10.55 -6.88
C SER A 190 13.48 9.46 -7.83
N GLN A 191 13.17 8.21 -7.54
CA GLN A 191 13.73 7.06 -8.26
C GLN A 191 13.15 6.89 -9.66
N TYR A 192 11.91 7.33 -9.88
CA TYR A 192 11.17 7.11 -11.11
C TYR A 192 10.90 8.40 -11.87
N ARG A 193 10.86 8.31 -13.21
CA ARG A 193 10.51 9.42 -14.08
C ARG A 193 8.99 9.62 -14.13
N ILE A 194 8.43 10.08 -13.03
CA ILE A 194 7.01 10.40 -12.85
C ILE A 194 6.83 11.87 -12.48
N PRO A 195 5.64 12.46 -12.65
CA PRO A 195 5.30 13.80 -12.14
C PRO A 195 5.45 13.88 -10.61
N TYR A 196 5.54 15.07 -10.05
CA TYR A 196 5.64 15.25 -8.60
C TYR A 196 4.40 14.71 -7.87
N ILE A 197 3.19 15.05 -8.36
CA ILE A 197 1.93 14.40 -7.99
C ILE A 197 1.60 13.45 -9.13
N TYR A 198 1.55 12.15 -8.90
CA TYR A 198 1.52 11.14 -9.95
C TYR A 198 0.15 10.48 -10.19
N GLY A 199 -0.83 10.66 -9.28
CA GLY A 199 -2.23 10.30 -9.49
C GLY A 199 -2.55 8.81 -9.54
N LEU A 200 -1.66 7.94 -9.05
CA LEU A 200 -1.86 6.48 -8.99
C LEU A 200 -2.01 6.02 -7.54
N THR A 201 -2.73 4.92 -7.31
CA THR A 201 -2.62 4.15 -6.07
C THR A 201 -1.28 3.42 -6.02
N VAL A 202 -0.92 2.84 -4.88
CA VAL A 202 0.32 2.07 -4.75
C VAL A 202 0.29 0.80 -5.61
N GLY A 203 -0.88 0.17 -5.73
CA GLY A 203 -1.09 -0.98 -6.61
C GLY A 203 -0.92 -0.62 -8.08
N GLU A 204 -1.63 0.42 -8.54
CA GLU A 204 -1.48 0.95 -9.91
C GLU A 204 -0.04 1.39 -10.20
N PHE A 205 0.64 1.96 -9.21
CA PHE A 205 2.05 2.32 -9.36
C PHE A 205 2.95 1.09 -9.51
N ALA A 206 2.71 0.02 -8.75
CA ALA A 206 3.45 -1.24 -8.87
C ALA A 206 3.29 -1.84 -10.27
N GLU A 207 2.07 -1.90 -10.79
CA GLU A 207 1.79 -2.35 -12.16
C GLU A 207 2.50 -1.47 -13.19
N PHE A 208 2.40 -0.15 -13.06
CA PHE A 208 3.04 0.81 -13.96
C PHE A 208 4.56 0.60 -14.05
N ILE A 209 5.27 0.50 -12.93
CA ILE A 209 6.74 0.32 -12.95
C ILE A 209 7.15 -1.05 -13.48
N ASN A 210 6.32 -2.07 -13.29
CA ASN A 210 6.52 -3.40 -13.83
C ASN A 210 6.35 -3.43 -15.36
N GLU A 211 5.26 -2.85 -15.89
CA GLU A 211 4.97 -2.78 -17.32
C GLU A 211 6.01 -1.95 -18.09
N GLU A 212 6.39 -0.80 -17.56
CA GLU A 212 7.43 0.06 -18.15
C GLU A 212 8.84 -0.54 -18.05
N GLY A 213 8.99 -1.67 -17.36
CA GLY A 213 10.29 -2.31 -17.13
C GLY A 213 11.25 -1.44 -16.32
N LEU A 214 10.72 -0.52 -15.52
CA LEU A 214 11.51 0.42 -14.72
C LEU A 214 12.20 -0.29 -13.55
N ASP A 215 11.74 -1.46 -13.20
CA ASP A 215 12.40 -2.37 -12.27
C ASP A 215 12.97 -3.65 -12.93
N ARG A 216 12.86 -3.76 -14.23
CA ARG A 216 13.42 -4.74 -15.20
C ARG A 216 13.36 -6.24 -14.84
N LYS A 217 12.79 -6.67 -13.70
CA LYS A 217 12.79 -8.08 -13.27
C LYS A 217 11.64 -8.46 -12.34
N SER A 218 10.68 -7.60 -12.07
CA SER A 218 9.57 -7.93 -11.18
C SER A 218 8.54 -8.82 -11.88
N VAL A 219 8.03 -9.79 -11.14
CA VAL A 219 6.82 -10.53 -11.48
C VAL A 219 5.78 -10.10 -10.45
N VAL A 220 4.75 -9.39 -10.89
CA VAL A 220 3.60 -8.98 -10.06
C VAL A 220 2.50 -10.02 -10.19
#